data_eb156c1b417e8d9f660d44ac97bba495
#
_entry.id   eb156c1b417e8d9f660d44ac97bba495
#
_cell.length_a   1.000
_cell.length_b   1.000
_cell.length_c   1.000
_cell.angle_alpha   90.00
_cell.angle_beta   90.00
_cell.angle_gamma   90.00
#
_symmetry.space_group_name_H-M   'P 1'
#
loop_
_entity.id
_entity.type
_entity.pdbx_description
1 polymer ?
#
loop_
_entity_poly.entity_id
_entity_poly.type
_entity_poly.pdbx_seq_one_letter_code
_entity_poly.pdbx_strand_id
1 'polypeptide(L)'
;QCEYWEELRRNEKMETVIGLGSAGCNIADCFAQYPQYKIKKIDNGIYGRDCHFLPKYDTPEDYEAHIGDLSSFLGHLAEEILFVVGGSGDISGSTLRILEQLRHCKINVLYIEPDIGTLSGKRKLQEKMTYYVLQEYARSGVFEKLYLVSNPQLESVLGEVPIIGYNERLNNLLVSTFHMINVYNNNQAVVANHSDFKEITRISTIGF
;
A
#
# COMPACT_ATOMS: atom_id res chain seq x y z
N GLN A 1 -34.58 -8.54 -3.28
CA GLN A 1 -33.61 -8.06 -2.26
C GLN A 1 -32.27 -8.82 -2.33
N CYS A 2 -32.26 -10.13 -2.64
CA CYS A 2 -31.01 -10.88 -2.81
C CYS A 2 -30.23 -10.49 -4.08
N GLU A 3 -30.91 -10.27 -5.20
CA GLU A 3 -30.30 -9.89 -6.48
C GLU A 3 -29.58 -8.53 -6.43
N TYR A 4 -30.14 -7.57 -5.69
CA TYR A 4 -29.53 -6.25 -5.49
C TYR A 4 -28.18 -6.33 -4.74
N TRP A 5 -28.08 -7.20 -3.73
CA TRP A 5 -26.85 -7.43 -3.00
C TRP A 5 -25.80 -8.23 -3.80
N GLU A 6 -26.26 -9.11 -4.71
CA GLU A 6 -25.38 -9.83 -5.63
C GLU A 6 -24.85 -8.94 -6.76
N GLU A 7 -25.63 -7.95 -7.20
CA GLU A 7 -25.25 -6.98 -8.21
C GLU A 7 -24.27 -5.95 -7.65
N LEU A 8 -24.44 -5.52 -6.40
CA LEU A 8 -23.46 -4.71 -5.68
C LEU A 8 -22.11 -5.43 -5.50
N ARG A 9 -22.15 -6.74 -5.19
CA ARG A 9 -20.92 -7.56 -5.10
C ARG A 9 -20.22 -7.76 -6.44
N ARG A 10 -20.94 -7.73 -7.56
CA ARG A 10 -20.34 -7.83 -8.91
C ARG A 10 -19.60 -6.57 -9.34
N ASN A 11 -19.96 -5.42 -8.79
CA ASN A 11 -19.31 -4.13 -9.08
C ASN A 11 -18.15 -3.84 -8.11
N GLU A 12 -17.96 -4.63 -7.06
CA GLU A 12 -16.79 -4.54 -6.19
C GLU A 12 -15.58 -5.12 -6.92
N LYS A 13 -14.79 -4.24 -7.52
CA LYS A 13 -13.54 -4.59 -8.19
C LYS A 13 -12.61 -5.23 -7.18
N MET A 14 -12.30 -6.51 -7.38
CA MET A 14 -11.41 -7.25 -6.48
C MET A 14 -10.00 -6.73 -6.65
N GLU A 15 -9.46 -6.11 -5.61
CA GLU A 15 -8.12 -5.53 -5.58
C GLU A 15 -7.15 -6.47 -4.89
N THR A 16 -5.93 -6.59 -5.42
CA THR A 16 -4.88 -7.28 -4.69
C THR A 16 -4.06 -6.26 -3.90
N VAL A 17 -3.94 -6.48 -2.60
CA VAL A 17 -3.09 -5.68 -1.71
C VAL A 17 -1.78 -6.42 -1.48
N ILE A 18 -0.67 -5.79 -1.83
CA ILE A 18 0.67 -6.34 -1.64
C ILE A 18 1.41 -5.49 -0.61
N GLY A 19 1.71 -6.06 0.55
CA GLY A 19 2.49 -5.41 1.59
C GLY A 19 3.97 -5.76 1.50
N LEU A 20 4.85 -4.77 1.54
CA LEU A 20 6.30 -4.93 1.57
C LEU A 20 6.88 -4.48 2.91
N GLY A 21 7.65 -5.39 3.54
CA GLY A 21 8.26 -5.17 4.84
C GLY A 21 7.23 -5.15 5.98
N SER A 22 7.70 -5.05 7.22
CA SER A 22 6.83 -5.20 8.40
C SER A 22 5.68 -4.19 8.43
N ALA A 23 5.94 -2.91 8.11
CA ALA A 23 4.88 -1.90 8.08
C ALA A 23 3.84 -2.19 6.98
N GLY A 24 4.30 -2.47 5.75
CA GLY A 24 3.43 -2.80 4.63
C GLY A 24 2.62 -4.07 4.87
N CYS A 25 3.24 -5.11 5.42
CA CYS A 25 2.58 -6.38 5.73
C CYS A 25 1.51 -6.22 6.82
N ASN A 26 1.79 -5.48 7.89
CA ASN A 26 0.84 -5.24 8.97
C ASN A 26 -0.40 -4.46 8.48
N ILE A 27 -0.19 -3.48 7.60
CA ILE A 27 -1.28 -2.73 6.98
C ILE A 27 -2.07 -3.63 6.02
N ALA A 28 -1.38 -4.43 5.19
CA ALA A 28 -2.02 -5.37 4.29
C ALA A 28 -2.91 -6.38 5.04
N ASP A 29 -2.45 -6.88 6.19
CA ASP A 29 -3.25 -7.79 7.04
C ASP A 29 -4.56 -7.14 7.53
N CYS A 30 -4.56 -5.82 7.78
CA CYS A 30 -5.78 -5.11 8.16
C CYS A 30 -6.83 -5.04 7.04
N PHE A 31 -6.42 -5.12 5.76
CA PHE A 31 -7.36 -5.22 4.65
C PHE A 31 -8.13 -6.56 4.61
N ALA A 32 -7.62 -7.61 5.27
CA ALA A 32 -8.28 -8.92 5.31
C ALA A 32 -9.67 -8.89 5.96
N GLN A 33 -10.01 -7.85 6.72
CA GLN A 33 -11.36 -7.65 7.26
C GLN A 33 -12.41 -7.37 6.16
N TYR A 34 -11.97 -6.98 4.96
CA TYR A 34 -12.82 -6.69 3.82
C TYR A 34 -12.67 -7.79 2.76
N PRO A 35 -13.74 -8.54 2.42
CA PRO A 35 -13.66 -9.76 1.60
C PRO A 35 -13.26 -9.49 0.12
N GLN A 36 -13.35 -8.25 -0.34
CA GLN A 36 -13.00 -7.87 -1.71
C GLN A 36 -11.48 -7.80 -1.96
N TYR A 37 -10.66 -7.75 -0.91
CA TYR A 37 -9.21 -7.67 -1.06
C TYR A 37 -8.54 -9.04 -0.95
N LYS A 38 -7.62 -9.32 -1.87
CA LYS A 38 -6.71 -10.45 -1.81
C LYS A 38 -5.36 -9.96 -1.29
N ILE A 39 -4.90 -10.54 -0.20
CA ILE A 39 -3.69 -10.09 0.50
C ILE A 39 -2.49 -10.92 0.05
N LYS A 40 -1.38 -10.26 -0.26
CA LYS A 40 -0.06 -10.87 -0.44
C LYS A 40 0.98 -10.08 0.35
N LYS A 41 1.97 -10.79 0.88
CA LYS A 41 2.99 -10.20 1.76
C LYS A 41 4.39 -10.59 1.33
N ILE A 42 5.31 -9.64 1.41
CA ILE A 42 6.74 -9.83 1.10
C ILE A 42 7.54 -9.26 2.26
N ASP A 43 8.20 -10.10 3.04
CA ASP A 43 9.02 -9.67 4.18
C ASP A 43 10.01 -10.76 4.62
N ASN A 44 10.85 -10.42 5.59
CA ASN A 44 11.71 -11.36 6.28
C ASN A 44 10.89 -12.12 7.34
N GLY A 45 11.15 -13.42 7.50
CA GLY A 45 10.55 -14.19 8.60
C GLY A 45 9.04 -14.45 8.51
N ILE A 46 8.41 -14.21 7.36
CA ILE A 46 7.02 -14.56 7.10
C ILE A 46 6.91 -15.84 6.30
N TYR A 47 5.90 -16.66 6.62
CA TYR A 47 5.67 -17.94 5.97
C TYR A 47 4.16 -18.09 5.69
N GLY A 48 3.81 -18.76 4.60
CA GLY A 48 2.43 -19.05 4.25
C GLY A 48 2.19 -19.00 2.75
N ARG A 49 0.99 -19.40 2.33
CA ARG A 49 0.63 -19.50 0.91
C ARG A 49 0.72 -18.16 0.16
N ASP A 50 0.29 -17.08 0.82
CA ASP A 50 0.26 -15.72 0.25
C ASP A 50 1.39 -14.85 0.80
N CYS A 51 2.49 -15.48 1.24
CA CYS A 51 3.68 -14.84 1.76
C CYS A 51 4.90 -15.22 0.91
N HIS A 52 5.70 -14.23 0.57
CA HIS A 52 7.01 -14.42 -0.06
C HIS A 52 8.10 -14.06 0.95
N PHE A 53 8.87 -15.06 1.34
CA PHE A 53 10.00 -14.88 2.25
C PHE A 53 11.19 -14.27 1.50
N LEU A 54 11.70 -13.16 2.00
CA LEU A 54 12.99 -12.60 1.59
C LEU A 54 14.02 -12.86 2.69
N PRO A 55 15.24 -13.33 2.33
CA PRO A 55 16.34 -13.33 3.28
C PRO A 55 16.60 -11.91 3.82
N LYS A 56 17.14 -11.83 5.04
CA LYS A 56 17.54 -10.56 5.60
C LYS A 56 18.86 -10.10 4.98
N TYR A 57 18.87 -8.88 4.47
CA TYR A 57 20.06 -8.21 3.94
C TYR A 57 20.37 -6.97 4.77
N ASP A 58 21.61 -6.48 4.70
CA ASP A 58 22.09 -5.38 5.52
C ASP A 58 21.95 -4.01 4.81
N THR A 59 21.73 -4.03 3.50
CA THR A 59 21.60 -2.80 2.69
C THR A 59 20.40 -2.83 1.75
N PRO A 60 19.82 -1.67 1.43
CA PRO A 60 18.75 -1.56 0.42
C PRO A 60 19.15 -2.05 -0.96
N GLU A 61 20.42 -1.85 -1.33
CA GLU A 61 21.00 -2.29 -2.60
C GLU A 61 21.04 -3.80 -2.70
N ASP A 62 21.33 -4.49 -1.59
CA ASP A 62 21.31 -5.96 -1.53
C ASP A 62 19.87 -6.48 -1.68
N TYR A 63 18.90 -5.84 -1.06
CA TYR A 63 17.48 -6.18 -1.27
C TYR A 63 17.07 -6.00 -2.72
N GLU A 64 17.47 -4.91 -3.37
CA GLU A 64 17.19 -4.67 -4.78
C GLU A 64 17.83 -5.74 -5.67
N ALA A 65 19.07 -6.11 -5.39
CA ALA A 65 19.84 -7.07 -6.20
C ALA A 65 19.31 -8.51 -6.08
N HIS A 66 18.74 -8.89 -4.94
CA HIS A 66 18.40 -10.28 -4.64
C HIS A 66 16.89 -10.58 -4.59
N ILE A 67 16.03 -9.65 -4.98
CA ILE A 67 14.58 -9.87 -4.98
C ILE A 67 14.15 -11.03 -5.89
N GLY A 68 14.90 -11.28 -6.95
CA GLY A 68 14.65 -12.37 -7.89
C GLY A 68 13.34 -12.24 -8.69
N ASP A 69 12.93 -13.35 -9.28
CA ASP A 69 11.67 -13.47 -10.02
C ASP A 69 10.51 -13.85 -9.08
N LEU A 70 9.51 -13.01 -9.04
CA LEU A 70 8.30 -13.19 -8.23
C LEU A 70 7.11 -13.77 -9.01
N SER A 71 7.28 -14.14 -10.27
CA SER A 71 6.17 -14.57 -11.17
C SER A 71 5.35 -15.70 -10.56
N SER A 72 5.99 -16.68 -9.93
CA SER A 72 5.31 -17.82 -9.30
C SER A 72 4.50 -17.41 -8.06
N PHE A 73 5.01 -16.45 -7.28
CA PHE A 73 4.34 -15.91 -6.10
C PHE A 73 3.20 -14.97 -6.49
N LEU A 74 3.43 -14.08 -7.44
CA LEU A 74 2.43 -13.13 -7.90
C LEU A 74 1.29 -13.85 -8.62
N GLY A 75 1.61 -14.85 -9.48
CA GLY A 75 0.60 -15.65 -10.18
C GLY A 75 -0.38 -14.79 -10.99
N HIS A 76 -1.64 -15.20 -11.02
CA HIS A 76 -2.72 -14.40 -11.61
C HIS A 76 -3.22 -13.37 -10.60
N LEU A 77 -2.76 -12.14 -10.76
CA LEU A 77 -3.21 -11.00 -9.95
C LEU A 77 -4.50 -10.40 -10.51
N ALA A 78 -5.22 -9.66 -9.66
CA ALA A 78 -6.26 -8.76 -10.11
C ALA A 78 -5.68 -7.70 -11.07
N GLU A 79 -6.54 -7.14 -11.93
CA GLU A 79 -6.13 -6.07 -12.84
C GLU A 79 -5.59 -4.83 -12.09
N GLU A 80 -6.10 -4.58 -10.89
CA GLU A 80 -5.74 -3.44 -10.05
C GLU A 80 -5.08 -3.91 -8.76
N ILE A 81 -3.99 -3.24 -8.39
CA ILE A 81 -3.14 -3.60 -7.26
C ILE A 81 -2.93 -2.36 -6.39
N LEU A 82 -3.02 -2.57 -5.07
CA LEU A 82 -2.53 -1.65 -4.06
C LEU A 82 -1.22 -2.17 -3.50
N PHE A 83 -0.13 -1.46 -3.76
CA PHE A 83 1.19 -1.76 -3.21
C PHE A 83 1.46 -0.90 -1.99
N VAL A 84 1.66 -1.51 -0.82
CA VAL A 84 1.85 -0.82 0.46
C VAL A 84 3.28 -0.95 0.92
N VAL A 85 3.95 0.18 1.15
CA VAL A 85 5.36 0.22 1.57
C VAL A 85 5.65 1.38 2.51
N GLY A 86 6.52 1.15 3.50
CA GLY A 86 7.09 2.20 4.35
C GLY A 86 8.49 2.61 3.87
N GLY A 87 8.83 3.89 4.02
CA GLY A 87 10.03 4.48 3.42
C GLY A 87 11.36 4.23 4.14
N SER A 88 11.36 3.80 5.41
CA SER A 88 12.58 3.80 6.23
C SER A 88 13.26 2.43 6.41
N GLY A 89 12.66 1.34 5.96
CA GLY A 89 13.21 -0.01 6.06
C GLY A 89 14.15 -0.33 4.90
N ASP A 90 15.26 -1.07 5.16
CA ASP A 90 16.19 -1.47 4.09
C ASP A 90 15.49 -2.31 3.01
N ILE A 91 14.48 -3.10 3.37
CA ILE A 91 13.67 -3.89 2.43
C ILE A 91 12.94 -3.03 1.40
N SER A 92 12.70 -1.74 1.68
CA SER A 92 12.11 -0.81 0.72
C SER A 92 12.97 -0.59 -0.54
N GLY A 93 14.27 -0.94 -0.48
CA GLY A 93 15.16 -0.95 -1.64
C GLY A 93 14.68 -1.87 -2.77
N SER A 94 13.95 -2.95 -2.46
CA SER A 94 13.37 -3.84 -3.47
C SER A 94 12.12 -3.30 -4.18
N THR A 95 11.56 -2.19 -3.71
CA THR A 95 10.27 -1.64 -4.20
C THR A 95 10.23 -1.52 -5.72
N LEU A 96 11.25 -0.90 -6.32
CA LEU A 96 11.25 -0.64 -7.77
C LEU A 96 11.28 -1.92 -8.59
N ARG A 97 12.08 -2.90 -8.18
CA ARG A 97 12.17 -4.19 -8.85
C ARG A 97 10.87 -4.98 -8.77
N ILE A 98 10.13 -4.84 -7.66
CA ILE A 98 8.80 -5.45 -7.51
C ILE A 98 7.80 -4.75 -8.42
N LEU A 99 7.77 -3.41 -8.41
CA LEU A 99 6.86 -2.63 -9.26
C LEU A 99 7.12 -2.86 -10.74
N GLU A 100 8.38 -3.07 -11.15
CA GLU A 100 8.74 -3.44 -12.52
C GLU A 100 8.11 -4.76 -12.96
N GLN A 101 8.06 -5.76 -12.07
CA GLN A 101 7.42 -7.04 -12.35
C GLN A 101 5.87 -6.95 -12.40
N LEU A 102 5.30 -5.92 -11.78
CA LEU A 102 3.86 -5.65 -11.74
C LEU A 102 3.37 -4.69 -12.84
N ARG A 103 4.24 -4.20 -13.73
CA ARG A 103 3.93 -3.17 -14.73
C ARG A 103 2.77 -3.50 -15.69
N HIS A 104 2.35 -4.75 -15.74
CA HIS A 104 1.21 -5.20 -16.54
C HIS A 104 -0.15 -4.97 -15.84
N CYS A 105 -0.13 -4.57 -14.58
CA CYS A 105 -1.31 -4.26 -13.79
C CYS A 105 -1.46 -2.73 -13.62
N LYS A 106 -2.66 -2.31 -13.24
CA LYS A 106 -2.90 -0.95 -12.74
C LYS A 106 -2.42 -0.87 -11.30
N ILE A 107 -1.37 -0.11 -11.05
CA ILE A 107 -0.73 -0.05 -9.74
C ILE A 107 -1.10 1.25 -9.05
N ASN A 108 -1.64 1.14 -7.83
CA ASN A 108 -1.72 2.21 -6.86
C ASN A 108 -0.69 1.95 -5.76
N VAL A 109 0.04 2.97 -5.35
CA VAL A 109 1.04 2.85 -4.28
C VAL A 109 0.56 3.60 -3.05
N LEU A 110 0.53 2.93 -1.91
CA LEU A 110 0.29 3.52 -0.58
C LEU A 110 1.64 3.62 0.14
N TYR A 111 2.17 4.82 0.22
CA TYR A 111 3.46 5.10 0.83
C TYR A 111 3.27 5.66 2.24
N ILE A 112 3.85 4.97 3.21
CA ILE A 112 3.80 5.39 4.61
C ILE A 112 5.06 6.20 4.92
N GLU A 113 4.89 7.49 5.10
CA GLU A 113 5.95 8.40 5.51
C GLU A 113 6.26 8.20 7.00
N PRO A 114 7.49 7.83 7.35
CA PRO A 114 7.89 7.72 8.75
C PRO A 114 8.02 9.11 9.38
N ASP A 115 8.04 9.17 10.70
CA ASP A 115 8.45 10.38 11.40
C ASP A 115 9.95 10.64 11.15
N ILE A 116 10.22 11.61 10.28
CA ILE A 116 11.59 12.00 9.89
C ILE A 116 12.41 12.45 11.11
N GLY A 117 11.76 12.99 12.16
CA GLY A 117 12.41 13.42 13.39
C GLY A 117 13.07 12.28 14.15
N THR A 118 12.51 11.07 14.04
CA THR A 118 13.00 9.87 14.76
C THR A 118 14.05 9.08 13.97
N LEU A 119 14.27 9.39 12.70
CA LEU A 119 15.18 8.63 11.85
C LEU A 119 16.65 9.03 12.04
N SER A 120 17.53 8.03 12.04
CA SER A 120 18.99 8.24 11.93
C SER A 120 19.37 8.76 10.54
N GLY A 121 20.58 9.32 10.40
CA GLY A 121 21.06 9.93 9.16
C GLY A 121 20.94 9.00 7.93
N LYS A 122 21.36 7.72 8.06
CA LYS A 122 21.27 6.73 6.97
C LYS A 122 19.80 6.47 6.56
N ARG A 123 18.93 6.21 7.53
CA ARG A 123 17.50 5.96 7.30
C ARG A 123 16.77 7.16 6.71
N LYS A 124 17.17 8.37 7.15
CA LYS A 124 16.64 9.61 6.59
C LYS A 124 17.00 9.80 5.12
N LEU A 125 18.23 9.43 4.76
CA LEU A 125 18.66 9.45 3.36
C LEU A 125 17.90 8.40 2.53
N GLN A 126 17.76 7.18 3.04
CA GLN A 126 17.01 6.10 2.42
C GLN A 126 15.56 6.50 2.17
N GLU A 127 14.90 7.08 3.15
CA GLU A 127 13.52 7.55 3.03
C GLU A 127 13.41 8.59 1.90
N LYS A 128 14.27 9.62 1.90
CA LYS A 128 14.27 10.64 0.85
C LYS A 128 14.48 10.07 -0.53
N MET A 129 15.38 9.11 -0.69
CA MET A 129 15.66 8.46 -1.98
C MET A 129 14.45 7.65 -2.46
N THR A 130 13.87 6.83 -1.60
CA THR A 130 12.68 6.03 -1.90
C THR A 130 11.52 6.95 -2.31
N TYR A 131 11.24 7.97 -1.52
CA TYR A 131 10.17 8.92 -1.79
C TYR A 131 10.38 9.67 -3.11
N TYR A 132 11.59 10.19 -3.36
CA TYR A 132 11.92 10.88 -4.59
C TYR A 132 11.69 10.01 -5.82
N VAL A 133 12.16 8.77 -5.78
CA VAL A 133 12.01 7.84 -6.89
C VAL A 133 10.53 7.50 -7.13
N LEU A 134 9.76 7.24 -6.07
CA LEU A 134 8.32 6.99 -6.21
C LEU A 134 7.57 8.19 -6.81
N GLN A 135 7.95 9.42 -6.46
CA GLN A 135 7.37 10.61 -7.08
C GLN A 135 7.67 10.71 -8.59
N GLU A 136 8.91 10.44 -8.99
CA GLU A 136 9.30 10.45 -10.41
C GLU A 136 8.55 9.37 -11.20
N TYR A 137 8.38 8.17 -10.65
CA TYR A 137 7.59 7.12 -11.28
C TYR A 137 6.11 7.47 -11.36
N ALA A 138 5.54 8.12 -10.35
CA ALA A 138 4.17 8.61 -10.41
C ALA A 138 3.99 9.65 -11.52
N ARG A 139 4.92 10.60 -11.64
CA ARG A 139 4.91 11.64 -12.69
C ARG A 139 5.07 11.05 -14.08
N SER A 140 5.89 10.02 -14.24
CA SER A 140 6.10 9.34 -15.53
C SER A 140 4.96 8.41 -15.95
N GLY A 141 3.98 8.16 -15.07
CA GLY A 141 2.83 7.32 -15.34
C GLY A 141 3.09 5.82 -15.24
N VAL A 142 4.15 5.42 -14.53
CA VAL A 142 4.44 4.00 -14.26
C VAL A 142 3.36 3.38 -13.38
N PHE A 143 2.76 4.16 -12.48
CA PHE A 143 1.58 3.74 -11.72
C PHE A 143 0.49 4.83 -11.74
N GLU A 144 -0.75 4.39 -11.44
CA GLU A 144 -1.94 5.22 -11.53
C GLU A 144 -1.92 6.34 -10.50
N LYS A 145 -1.70 5.98 -9.21
CA LYS A 145 -1.70 6.92 -8.08
C LYS A 145 -0.65 6.56 -7.03
N LEU A 146 -0.10 7.59 -6.42
CA LEU A 146 0.72 7.54 -5.22
C LEU A 146 -0.04 8.22 -4.09
N TYR A 147 -0.49 7.44 -3.11
CA TYR A 147 -1.11 7.92 -1.89
C TYR A 147 -0.05 8.07 -0.81
N LEU A 148 0.05 9.27 -0.26
CA LEU A 148 0.97 9.60 0.82
C LEU A 148 0.22 9.63 2.14
N VAL A 149 0.76 8.92 3.12
CA VAL A 149 0.23 8.87 4.48
C VAL A 149 1.34 9.21 5.46
N SER A 150 1.13 10.23 6.24
CA SER A 150 2.07 10.63 7.29
C SER A 150 1.71 9.96 8.61
N ASN A 151 2.63 9.15 9.17
CA ASN A 151 2.45 8.57 10.50
C ASN A 151 2.17 9.61 11.59
N PRO A 152 2.90 10.74 11.68
CA PRO A 152 2.60 11.79 12.66
C PRO A 152 1.18 12.36 12.53
N GLN A 153 0.63 12.46 11.32
CA GLN A 153 -0.76 12.92 11.13
C GLN A 153 -1.76 11.88 11.62
N LEU A 154 -1.55 10.61 11.30
CA LEU A 154 -2.37 9.50 11.82
C LEU A 154 -2.37 9.47 13.35
N GLU A 155 -1.21 9.62 13.96
CA GLU A 155 -1.03 9.67 15.41
C GLU A 155 -1.79 10.83 16.04
N SER A 156 -1.76 12.00 15.42
CA SER A 156 -2.47 13.19 15.93
C SER A 156 -3.98 13.03 15.96
N VAL A 157 -4.54 12.23 15.04
CA VAL A 157 -6.00 11.97 14.97
C VAL A 157 -6.43 10.95 16.00
N LEU A 158 -5.60 9.94 16.29
CA LEU A 158 -5.91 8.95 17.31
C LEU A 158 -5.92 9.51 18.74
N GLY A 159 -5.17 10.61 18.98
CA GLY A 159 -5.04 11.20 20.31
C GLY A 159 -4.38 10.27 21.32
N GLU A 160 -4.73 10.42 22.61
CA GLU A 160 -4.21 9.59 23.69
C GLU A 160 -4.83 8.17 23.64
N VAL A 161 -4.09 7.23 23.09
CA VAL A 161 -4.47 5.82 23.01
C VAL A 161 -3.52 4.97 23.85
N PRO A 162 -3.98 3.92 24.54
CA PRO A 162 -3.08 3.00 25.23
C PRO A 162 -2.02 2.42 24.29
N ILE A 163 -0.80 2.28 24.77
CA ILE A 163 0.34 1.73 24.02
C ILE A 163 0.02 0.32 23.48
N ILE A 164 -0.74 -0.46 24.24
CA ILE A 164 -1.18 -1.80 23.83
C ILE A 164 -2.20 -1.66 22.70
N GLY A 165 -1.90 -2.26 21.55
CA GLY A 165 -2.74 -2.20 20.36
C GLY A 165 -2.69 -0.89 19.58
N TYR A 166 -1.75 0.02 19.92
CA TYR A 166 -1.61 1.31 19.25
C TYR A 166 -1.43 1.18 17.74
N ASN A 167 -0.43 0.39 17.31
CA ASN A 167 -0.16 0.18 15.88
C ASN A 167 -1.34 -0.46 15.14
N GLU A 168 -2.04 -1.38 15.78
CA GLU A 168 -3.22 -2.02 15.19
C GLU A 168 -4.35 -1.00 14.97
N ARG A 169 -4.60 -0.12 15.93
CA ARG A 169 -5.61 0.94 15.79
C ARG A 169 -5.24 1.94 14.70
N LEU A 170 -3.96 2.32 14.63
CA LEU A 170 -3.42 3.21 13.61
C LEU A 170 -3.63 2.61 12.21
N ASN A 171 -3.24 1.35 12.03
CA ASN A 171 -3.39 0.64 10.77
C ASN A 171 -4.87 0.46 10.39
N ASN A 172 -5.74 0.16 11.35
CA ASN A 172 -7.18 0.04 11.11
C ASN A 172 -7.82 1.38 10.71
N LEU A 173 -7.42 2.49 11.32
CA LEU A 173 -7.87 3.83 10.91
C LEU A 173 -7.47 4.12 9.47
N LEU A 174 -6.21 3.88 9.12
CA LEU A 174 -5.70 4.07 7.76
C LEU A 174 -6.48 3.21 6.76
N VAL A 175 -6.59 1.91 7.04
CA VAL A 175 -7.22 0.94 6.14
C VAL A 175 -8.71 1.24 5.94
N SER A 176 -9.44 1.59 7.01
CA SER A 176 -10.86 1.94 6.89
C SER A 176 -11.06 3.22 6.07
N THR A 177 -10.19 4.21 6.25
CA THR A 177 -10.23 5.45 5.46
C THR A 177 -9.92 5.18 3.98
N PHE A 178 -8.87 4.41 3.69
CA PHE A 178 -8.54 4.03 2.32
C PHE A 178 -9.66 3.21 1.68
N HIS A 179 -10.22 2.26 2.42
CA HIS A 179 -11.35 1.46 1.94
C HIS A 179 -12.56 2.31 1.57
N MET A 180 -12.92 3.31 2.39
CA MET A 180 -14.00 4.24 2.05
C MET A 180 -13.69 5.04 0.77
N ILE A 181 -12.45 5.50 0.59
CA ILE A 181 -12.02 6.19 -0.64
C ILE A 181 -12.16 5.25 -1.84
N ASN A 182 -11.72 4.01 -1.69
CA ASN A 182 -11.80 3.01 -2.76
C ASN A 182 -13.25 2.68 -3.14
N VAL A 183 -14.12 2.47 -2.16
CA VAL A 183 -15.55 2.25 -2.37
C VAL A 183 -16.19 3.45 -3.06
N TYR A 184 -15.89 4.66 -2.61
CA TYR A 184 -16.40 5.90 -3.23
C TYR A 184 -15.99 6.04 -4.70
N ASN A 185 -14.73 5.74 -5.02
CA ASN A 185 -14.20 5.85 -6.38
C ASN A 185 -14.74 4.78 -7.34
N ASN A 186 -15.14 3.62 -6.83
CA ASN A 186 -15.59 2.49 -7.64
C ASN A 186 -17.11 2.30 -7.67
N ASN A 187 -17.88 3.02 -6.87
CA ASN A 187 -19.32 2.94 -6.87
C ASN A 187 -19.96 4.11 -7.63
N GLN A 188 -20.98 3.81 -8.44
CA GLN A 188 -21.79 4.84 -9.07
C GLN A 188 -22.76 5.46 -8.05
N ALA A 189 -22.82 6.78 -8.03
CA ALA A 189 -23.77 7.47 -7.17
C ALA A 189 -25.21 7.19 -7.64
N VAL A 190 -26.05 6.65 -6.74
CA VAL A 190 -27.45 6.33 -7.05
C VAL A 190 -28.35 7.57 -7.00
N VAL A 191 -27.98 8.61 -6.26
CA VAL A 191 -28.87 9.76 -5.93
C VAL A 191 -28.28 11.12 -6.29
N ALA A 192 -26.97 11.25 -6.50
CA ALA A 192 -26.33 12.52 -6.81
C ALA A 192 -25.18 12.35 -7.82
N ASN A 193 -25.06 13.32 -8.72
CA ASN A 193 -23.84 13.41 -9.54
C ASN A 193 -22.73 14.00 -8.67
N HIS A 194 -21.66 13.25 -8.48
CA HIS A 194 -20.42 13.77 -7.90
C HIS A 194 -19.45 14.09 -9.03
N SER A 195 -18.65 15.12 -8.85
CA SER A 195 -17.61 15.46 -9.80
C SER A 195 -16.51 14.40 -9.74
N ASP A 196 -16.18 13.82 -10.88
CA ASP A 196 -15.03 12.92 -10.97
C ASP A 196 -13.76 13.64 -10.53
N PHE A 197 -12.90 12.92 -9.77
CA PHE A 197 -11.56 13.42 -9.48
C PHE A 197 -10.83 13.64 -10.81
N LYS A 198 -10.18 14.80 -10.93
CA LYS A 198 -9.39 15.08 -12.12
C LYS A 198 -8.30 14.00 -12.25
N GLU A 199 -8.31 13.23 -13.32
CA GLU A 199 -7.35 12.17 -13.64
C GLU A 199 -5.87 12.62 -13.62
N ILE A 200 -5.64 13.95 -13.63
CA ILE A 200 -4.32 14.58 -13.69
C ILE A 200 -3.56 14.47 -12.35
N THR A 201 -4.25 14.28 -11.21
CA THR A 201 -3.60 14.23 -9.90
C THR A 201 -3.14 12.82 -9.57
N ARG A 202 -1.86 12.53 -9.84
CA ARG A 202 -1.25 11.21 -9.58
C ARG A 202 -0.67 11.05 -8.18
N ILE A 203 -0.45 12.14 -7.46
CA ILE A 203 0.07 12.15 -6.09
C ILE A 203 -0.98 12.80 -5.20
N SER A 204 -1.42 12.10 -4.18
CA SER A 204 -2.46 12.54 -3.26
C SER A 204 -2.04 12.24 -1.82
N THR A 205 -2.26 13.19 -0.92
CA THR A 205 -2.12 12.95 0.52
C THR A 205 -3.46 12.53 1.09
N ILE A 206 -3.47 11.48 1.88
CA ILE A 206 -4.67 11.09 2.64
C ILE A 206 -4.72 11.97 3.88
N GLY A 207 -5.73 12.83 3.96
CA GLY A 207 -6.05 13.62 5.15
C GLY A 207 -7.00 12.85 6.07
N PHE A 208 -6.84 13.06 7.38
CA PHE A 208 -7.63 12.45 8.44
C PHE A 208 -8.33 13.52 9.26
#